data_9ef2602a8bc376341bbce5fe12e4c439
#
_entry.id   9ef2602a8bc376341bbce5fe12e4c439
#
_cell.length_a   1.000
_cell.length_b   1.000
_cell.length_c   1.000
_cell.angle_alpha   90.00
_cell.angle_beta   90.00
_cell.angle_gamma   90.00
#
_symmetry.space_group_name_H-M   'P 1'
#
loop_
_entity.id
_entity.type
_entity.pdbx_description
1 polymer ?
#
loop_
_entity_poly.entity_id
_entity_poly.type
_entity_poly.pdbx_seq_one_letter_code
_entity_poly.pdbx_strand_id
1 'polypeptide(L)'
;MRENIDSAKQTEQLQILLSRFSHELRNPLALLSSELQLLASSHPELSYDEQWENILGNLEYIHALLDDLSRYQNAGQLSLVSTDLGTCLNEIAKAFRPVLEYLEIEFETDIPHDLPKLSLDPLKIRQVFLNILRNAQESIAHSHGIIRFHAKSTERYVHISVSDNGCGMTSSQKARVFEPFITYKSGGTGLGLAVTRQIIEAHHGSIEIESAPGIGSTFHVYIPLHQDL
;
A
#
# COMPACT_ATOMS: atom_id res chain seq x y z
N MET A 1 -13.21 29.85 8.14
CA MET A 1 -12.09 29.60 9.07
C MET A 1 -12.50 28.74 10.28
N ARG A 2 -13.63 28.97 10.96
CA ARG A 2 -14.11 28.13 12.09
C ARG A 2 -14.55 26.73 11.66
N GLU A 3 -15.25 26.57 10.52
CA GLU A 3 -15.68 25.25 10.00
C GLU A 3 -14.50 24.31 9.66
N ASN A 4 -13.38 24.85 9.13
CA ASN A 4 -12.19 24.06 8.85
C ASN A 4 -11.47 23.59 10.13
N ILE A 5 -11.53 24.37 11.21
CA ILE A 5 -10.92 24.01 12.50
C ILE A 5 -11.74 22.92 13.20
N ASP A 6 -13.07 22.98 13.11
CA ASP A 6 -13.96 21.95 13.70
C ASP A 6 -13.85 20.62 12.94
N SER A 7 -13.74 20.66 11.61
CA SER A 7 -13.53 19.46 10.77
C SER A 7 -12.18 18.81 11.06
N ALA A 8 -11.10 19.58 11.21
CA ALA A 8 -9.78 19.05 11.55
C ALA A 8 -9.76 18.39 12.94
N LYS A 9 -10.38 19.00 13.95
CA LYS A 9 -10.50 18.44 15.30
C LYS A 9 -11.33 17.15 15.34
N GLN A 10 -12.43 17.10 14.58
CA GLN A 10 -13.24 15.89 14.47
C GLN A 10 -12.46 14.74 13.82
N THR A 11 -11.66 15.03 12.80
CA THR A 11 -10.81 14.04 12.13
C THR A 11 -9.73 13.51 13.09
N GLU A 12 -9.08 14.39 13.85
CA GLU A 12 -8.08 14.02 14.85
C GLU A 12 -8.68 13.16 15.98
N GLN A 13 -9.84 13.55 16.51
CA GLN A 13 -10.54 12.76 17.53
C GLN A 13 -10.95 11.38 17.00
N LEU A 14 -11.42 11.29 15.77
CA LEU A 14 -11.78 10.03 15.13
C LEU A 14 -10.54 9.13 14.96
N GLN A 15 -9.41 9.69 14.56
CA GLN A 15 -8.14 8.96 14.45
C GLN A 15 -7.69 8.39 15.80
N ILE A 16 -7.76 9.18 16.87
CA ILE A 16 -7.42 8.73 18.24
C ILE A 16 -8.34 7.59 18.68
N LEU A 17 -9.65 7.71 18.47
CA LEU A 17 -10.61 6.67 18.81
C LEU A 17 -10.36 5.38 18.04
N LEU A 18 -10.15 5.47 16.72
CA LEU A 18 -9.84 4.32 15.87
C LEU A 18 -8.52 3.65 16.28
N SER A 19 -7.51 4.43 16.70
CA SER A 19 -6.24 3.88 17.20
C SER A 19 -6.42 3.05 18.44
N ARG A 20 -7.12 3.61 19.44
CA ARG A 20 -7.42 2.89 20.69
C ARG A 20 -8.25 1.64 20.43
N PHE A 21 -9.27 1.75 19.60
CA PHE A 21 -10.14 0.63 19.24
C PHE A 21 -9.37 -0.49 18.55
N SER A 22 -8.45 -0.14 17.62
CA SER A 22 -7.59 -1.12 16.94
C SER A 22 -6.67 -1.86 17.92
N HIS A 23 -6.11 -1.15 18.92
CA HIS A 23 -5.29 -1.78 19.95
C HIS A 23 -6.12 -2.68 20.89
N GLU A 24 -7.32 -2.24 21.28
CA GLU A 24 -8.19 -3.02 22.16
C GLU A 24 -8.75 -4.27 21.46
N LEU A 25 -8.97 -4.23 20.15
CA LEU A 25 -9.39 -5.41 19.37
C LEU A 25 -8.24 -6.40 19.11
N ARG A 26 -7.00 -5.91 18.99
CA ARG A 26 -5.85 -6.79 18.71
C ARG A 26 -5.62 -7.80 19.83
N ASN A 27 -5.85 -7.42 21.08
CA ASN A 27 -5.65 -8.29 22.24
C ASN A 27 -6.59 -9.51 22.24
N PRO A 28 -7.94 -9.36 22.18
CA PRO A 28 -8.83 -10.53 22.14
C PRO A 28 -8.65 -11.38 20.89
N LEU A 29 -8.28 -10.77 19.75
CA LEU A 29 -7.99 -11.53 18.53
C LEU A 29 -6.71 -12.36 18.66
N ALA A 30 -5.66 -11.85 19.29
CA ALA A 30 -4.44 -12.62 19.56
C ALA A 30 -4.72 -13.80 20.49
N LEU A 31 -5.57 -13.62 21.51
CA LEU A 31 -6.02 -14.72 22.38
C LEU A 31 -6.80 -15.77 21.57
N LEU A 32 -7.78 -15.35 20.77
CA LEU A 32 -8.56 -16.23 19.91
C LEU A 32 -7.66 -17.01 18.94
N SER A 33 -6.66 -16.35 18.33
CA SER A 33 -5.67 -17.02 17.46
C SER A 33 -4.91 -18.10 18.22
N SER A 34 -4.48 -17.82 19.45
CA SER A 34 -3.77 -18.79 20.29
C SER A 34 -4.65 -19.97 20.68
N GLU A 35 -5.92 -19.71 21.01
CA GLU A 35 -6.89 -20.77 21.35
C GLU A 35 -7.18 -21.68 20.14
N LEU A 36 -7.35 -21.11 18.96
CA LEU A 36 -7.54 -21.86 17.72
C LEU A 36 -6.30 -22.70 17.36
N GLN A 37 -5.09 -22.17 17.55
CA GLN A 37 -3.84 -22.91 17.35
C GLN A 37 -3.73 -24.11 18.32
N LEU A 38 -4.08 -23.93 19.60
CA LEU A 38 -4.11 -24.99 20.59
C LEU A 38 -5.14 -26.07 20.22
N LEU A 39 -6.32 -25.64 19.76
CA LEU A 39 -7.38 -26.55 19.31
C LEU A 39 -6.92 -27.37 18.09
N ALA A 40 -6.30 -26.72 17.09
CA ALA A 40 -5.74 -27.40 15.92
C ALA A 40 -4.65 -28.42 16.30
N SER A 41 -3.81 -28.10 17.27
CA SER A 41 -2.76 -29.01 17.75
C SER A 41 -3.32 -30.23 18.47
N SER A 42 -4.48 -30.08 19.14
CA SER A 42 -5.18 -31.16 19.86
C SER A 42 -6.09 -32.01 18.95
N HIS A 43 -6.51 -31.43 17.82
CA HIS A 43 -7.46 -32.02 16.87
C HIS A 43 -6.92 -31.87 15.43
N PRO A 44 -5.93 -32.68 15.02
CA PRO A 44 -5.34 -32.58 13.67
C PRO A 44 -6.36 -32.78 12.53
N GLU A 45 -7.47 -33.46 12.80
CA GLU A 45 -8.60 -33.69 11.87
C GLU A 45 -9.27 -32.39 11.42
N LEU A 46 -9.18 -31.30 12.21
CA LEU A 46 -9.73 -30.00 11.86
C LEU A 46 -9.06 -29.39 10.61
N SER A 47 -7.80 -29.74 10.33
CA SER A 47 -7.10 -29.27 9.14
C SER A 47 -7.71 -29.72 7.81
N TYR A 48 -8.65 -30.68 7.84
CA TYR A 48 -9.40 -31.16 6.67
C TYR A 48 -10.81 -30.60 6.61
N ASP A 49 -11.20 -29.75 7.57
CA ASP A 49 -12.55 -29.17 7.65
C ASP A 49 -12.57 -27.81 6.95
N GLU A 50 -13.41 -27.68 5.92
CA GLU A 50 -13.58 -26.43 5.17
C GLU A 50 -14.05 -25.27 6.06
N GLN A 51 -14.88 -25.54 7.09
CA GLN A 51 -15.34 -24.50 8.01
C GLN A 51 -14.18 -23.99 8.89
N TRP A 52 -13.24 -24.88 9.23
CA TRP A 52 -12.04 -24.54 9.97
C TRP A 52 -11.14 -23.61 9.16
N GLU A 53 -10.89 -23.93 7.89
CA GLU A 53 -10.12 -23.05 6.97
C GLU A 53 -10.80 -21.69 6.83
N ASN A 54 -12.12 -21.63 6.72
CA ASN A 54 -12.89 -20.40 6.65
C ASN A 54 -12.75 -19.56 7.93
N ILE A 55 -12.75 -20.16 9.12
CA ILE A 55 -12.55 -19.47 10.39
C ILE A 55 -11.14 -18.83 10.44
N LEU A 56 -10.11 -19.60 10.10
CA LEU A 56 -8.73 -19.10 10.07
C LEU A 56 -8.57 -17.97 9.05
N GLY A 57 -9.10 -18.11 7.84
CA GLY A 57 -9.08 -17.08 6.80
C GLY A 57 -9.78 -15.79 7.23
N ASN A 58 -10.94 -15.89 7.92
CA ASN A 58 -11.64 -14.73 8.47
C ASN A 58 -10.81 -14.03 9.56
N LEU A 59 -10.14 -14.80 10.42
CA LEU A 59 -9.28 -14.27 11.46
C LEU A 59 -8.07 -13.53 10.88
N GLU A 60 -7.40 -14.12 9.89
CA GLU A 60 -6.30 -13.48 9.16
C GLU A 60 -6.76 -12.17 8.48
N TYR A 61 -7.95 -12.18 7.89
CA TYR A 61 -8.54 -10.99 7.29
C TYR A 61 -8.77 -9.86 8.32
N ILE A 62 -9.29 -10.20 9.52
CA ILE A 62 -9.48 -9.20 10.59
C ILE A 62 -8.13 -8.65 11.06
N HIS A 63 -7.09 -9.49 11.20
CA HIS A 63 -5.75 -9.04 11.54
C HIS A 63 -5.20 -8.07 10.48
N ALA A 64 -5.33 -8.41 9.20
CA ALA A 64 -4.90 -7.56 8.10
C ALA A 64 -5.63 -6.19 8.10
N LEU A 65 -6.94 -6.17 8.38
CA LEU A 65 -7.72 -4.94 8.51
C LEU A 65 -7.20 -4.04 9.65
N LEU A 66 -6.90 -4.61 10.82
CA LEU A 66 -6.39 -3.86 11.97
C LEU A 66 -4.98 -3.32 11.71
N ASP A 67 -4.14 -4.09 11.02
CA ASP A 67 -2.79 -3.65 10.65
C ASP A 67 -2.84 -2.51 9.62
N ASP A 68 -3.68 -2.63 8.61
CA ASP A 68 -3.87 -1.59 7.61
C ASP A 68 -4.48 -0.33 8.21
N LEU A 69 -5.42 -0.46 9.15
CA LEU A 69 -5.99 0.68 9.87
C LEU A 69 -4.92 1.40 10.70
N SER A 70 -4.04 0.65 11.38
CA SER A 70 -2.89 1.22 12.11
C SER A 70 -1.91 1.93 11.17
N ARG A 71 -1.64 1.36 9.99
CA ARG A 71 -0.80 1.99 8.95
C ARG A 71 -1.43 3.28 8.43
N TYR A 72 -2.75 3.28 8.20
CA TYR A 72 -3.51 4.45 7.77
C TYR A 72 -3.42 5.60 8.78
N GLN A 73 -3.58 5.31 10.07
CA GLN A 73 -3.49 6.29 11.15
C GLN A 73 -2.10 6.92 11.27
N ASN A 74 -1.05 6.14 11.03
CA ASN A 74 0.34 6.58 11.16
C ASN A 74 0.99 6.98 9.81
N ALA A 75 0.21 7.07 8.74
CA ALA A 75 0.74 7.33 7.40
C ALA A 75 1.41 8.71 7.29
N GLY A 76 0.87 9.72 7.97
CA GLY A 76 1.40 11.08 7.97
C GLY A 76 2.53 11.33 8.98
N GLN A 77 2.86 10.38 9.85
CA GLN A 77 3.97 10.50 10.80
C GLN A 77 5.26 10.04 10.12
N LEU A 78 6.17 10.97 9.86
CA LEU A 78 7.40 10.71 9.11
C LEU A 78 8.64 10.82 9.99
N SER A 79 9.59 9.92 9.77
CA SER A 79 10.97 10.01 10.28
C SER A 79 11.90 10.36 9.13
N LEU A 80 12.00 11.66 8.83
CA LEU A 80 12.75 12.17 7.69
C LEU A 80 14.26 12.02 7.91
N VAL A 81 14.93 11.40 6.95
CA VAL A 81 16.40 11.28 6.89
C VAL A 81 16.89 11.55 5.46
N SER A 82 18.16 11.96 5.33
CA SER A 82 18.76 12.11 3.99
C SER A 82 18.85 10.75 3.30
N THR A 83 17.98 10.52 2.34
CA THR A 83 17.78 9.23 1.67
C THR A 83 18.27 9.31 0.23
N ASP A 84 19.09 8.34 -0.17
CA ASP A 84 19.45 8.09 -1.56
C ASP A 84 18.29 7.37 -2.23
N LEU A 85 17.50 8.14 -2.99
CA LEU A 85 16.24 7.64 -3.56
C LEU A 85 16.50 6.58 -4.64
N GLY A 86 17.55 6.73 -5.46
CA GLY A 86 17.92 5.74 -6.47
C GLY A 86 18.24 4.39 -5.85
N THR A 87 19.06 4.37 -4.82
CA THR A 87 19.37 3.15 -4.05
C THR A 87 18.10 2.55 -3.43
N CYS A 88 17.28 3.37 -2.79
CA CYS A 88 16.04 2.90 -2.14
C CYS A 88 15.08 2.22 -3.14
N LEU A 89 14.82 2.85 -4.30
CA LEU A 89 13.92 2.29 -5.33
C LEU A 89 14.49 1.01 -5.96
N ASN A 90 15.80 0.95 -6.22
CA ASN A 90 16.46 -0.25 -6.74
C ASN A 90 16.40 -1.42 -5.75
N GLU A 91 16.54 -1.17 -4.44
CA GLU A 91 16.36 -2.19 -3.41
C GLU A 91 14.92 -2.72 -3.34
N ILE A 92 13.92 -1.84 -3.52
CA ILE A 92 12.51 -2.24 -3.60
C ILE A 92 12.29 -3.13 -4.82
N ALA A 93 12.78 -2.72 -5.99
CA ALA A 93 12.67 -3.49 -7.23
C ALA A 93 13.33 -4.87 -7.09
N LYS A 94 14.54 -4.92 -6.53
CA LYS A 94 15.28 -6.17 -6.27
C LYS A 94 14.51 -7.11 -5.34
N ALA A 95 13.91 -6.56 -4.27
CA ALA A 95 13.16 -7.36 -3.31
C ALA A 95 11.84 -7.91 -3.87
N PHE A 96 11.21 -7.20 -4.82
CA PHE A 96 9.93 -7.61 -5.40
C PHE A 96 10.09 -8.53 -6.63
N ARG A 97 11.21 -8.49 -7.32
CA ARG A 97 11.53 -9.29 -8.52
C ARG A 97 11.23 -10.78 -8.38
N PRO A 98 11.66 -11.50 -7.30
CA PRO A 98 11.40 -12.94 -7.17
C PRO A 98 9.91 -13.30 -7.14
N VAL A 99 9.06 -12.41 -6.62
CA VAL A 99 7.60 -12.62 -6.60
C VAL A 99 7.05 -12.58 -8.01
N LEU A 100 7.51 -11.63 -8.84
CA LEU A 100 7.05 -11.49 -10.22
C LEU A 100 7.59 -12.61 -11.11
N GLU A 101 8.84 -13.03 -10.91
CA GLU A 101 9.44 -14.18 -11.60
C GLU A 101 8.65 -15.48 -11.33
N TYR A 102 8.25 -15.72 -10.05
CA TYR A 102 7.43 -16.86 -9.68
C TYR A 102 6.05 -16.84 -10.36
N LEU A 103 5.48 -15.66 -10.59
CA LEU A 103 4.18 -15.46 -11.23
C LEU A 103 4.26 -15.32 -12.75
N GLU A 104 5.47 -15.50 -13.32
CA GLU A 104 5.72 -15.33 -14.76
C GLU A 104 5.31 -13.95 -15.32
N ILE A 105 5.46 -12.89 -14.49
CA ILE A 105 5.21 -11.50 -14.85
C ILE A 105 6.55 -10.85 -15.22
N GLU A 106 6.63 -10.28 -16.40
CA GLU A 106 7.80 -9.53 -16.84
C GLU A 106 7.97 -8.25 -16.03
N PHE A 107 9.19 -8.00 -15.53
CA PHE A 107 9.49 -6.84 -14.71
C PHE A 107 10.61 -6.00 -15.32
N GLU A 108 10.23 -4.92 -15.97
CA GLU A 108 11.12 -3.93 -16.54
C GLU A 108 11.42 -2.82 -15.51
N THR A 109 12.70 -2.50 -15.29
CA THR A 109 13.10 -1.43 -14.38
C THR A 109 14.06 -0.46 -15.06
N ASP A 110 13.76 0.83 -14.93
CA ASP A 110 14.62 1.92 -15.39
C ASP A 110 14.69 2.99 -14.29
N ILE A 111 15.61 2.76 -13.35
CA ILE A 111 15.79 3.57 -12.14
C ILE A 111 17.27 4.01 -12.11
N PRO A 112 17.56 5.28 -12.42
CA PRO A 112 18.91 5.82 -12.37
C PRO A 112 19.51 5.75 -10.96
N HIS A 113 20.79 5.43 -10.86
CA HIS A 113 21.51 5.41 -9.58
C HIS A 113 21.87 6.81 -9.08
N ASP A 114 21.86 7.80 -9.95
CA ASP A 114 22.25 9.19 -9.68
C ASP A 114 21.04 10.11 -9.36
N LEU A 115 19.94 9.53 -8.94
CA LEU A 115 18.81 10.32 -8.42
C LEU A 115 19.25 11.14 -7.18
N PRO A 116 18.69 12.35 -6.99
CA PRO A 116 19.08 13.20 -5.89
C PRO A 116 18.75 12.59 -4.53
N LYS A 117 19.60 12.91 -3.52
CA LYS A 117 19.28 12.61 -2.13
C LYS A 117 18.21 13.58 -1.64
N LEU A 118 17.17 13.02 -1.05
CA LEU A 118 16.02 13.78 -0.54
C LEU A 118 15.82 13.52 0.95
N SER A 119 15.20 14.46 1.65
CA SER A 119 14.77 14.28 3.04
C SER A 119 13.47 13.47 3.05
N LEU A 120 13.55 12.15 3.24
CA LEU A 120 12.43 11.22 3.14
C LEU A 120 12.44 10.24 4.32
N ASP A 121 11.29 9.64 4.57
CA ASP A 121 11.18 8.44 5.39
C ASP A 121 11.30 7.19 4.49
N PRO A 122 12.44 6.49 4.50
CA PRO A 122 12.69 5.37 3.58
C PRO A 122 11.75 4.19 3.82
N LEU A 123 11.28 3.98 5.06
CA LEU A 123 10.33 2.91 5.36
C LEU A 123 8.95 3.21 4.78
N LYS A 124 8.52 4.47 4.86
CA LYS A 124 7.27 4.94 4.27
C LYS A 124 7.32 4.92 2.74
N ILE A 125 8.42 5.36 2.14
CA ILE A 125 8.63 5.28 0.68
C ILE A 125 8.61 3.82 0.23
N ARG A 126 9.28 2.91 0.93
CA ARG A 126 9.21 1.47 0.66
C ARG A 126 7.77 0.95 0.73
N GLN A 127 7.00 1.36 1.74
CA GLN A 127 5.59 0.98 1.90
C GLN A 127 4.75 1.43 0.69
N VAL A 128 4.93 2.67 0.21
CA VAL A 128 4.25 3.22 -0.97
C VAL A 128 4.49 2.34 -2.19
N PHE A 129 5.75 2.10 -2.56
CA PHE A 129 6.05 1.40 -3.81
C PHE A 129 5.76 -0.09 -3.75
N LEU A 130 5.93 -0.75 -2.60
CA LEU A 130 5.48 -2.14 -2.42
C LEU A 130 3.96 -2.27 -2.55
N ASN A 131 3.21 -1.29 -2.07
CA ASN A 131 1.76 -1.30 -2.21
C ASN A 131 1.31 -1.09 -3.67
N ILE A 132 1.95 -0.15 -4.39
CA ILE A 132 1.65 0.07 -5.81
C ILE A 132 2.05 -1.15 -6.65
N LEU A 133 3.23 -1.74 -6.41
CA LEU A 133 3.70 -2.95 -7.11
C LEU A 133 2.79 -4.15 -6.87
N ARG A 134 2.32 -4.35 -5.62
CA ARG A 134 1.31 -5.37 -5.32
C ARG A 134 0.01 -5.14 -6.08
N ASN A 135 -0.47 -3.90 -6.11
CA ASN A 135 -1.69 -3.58 -6.86
C ASN A 135 -1.53 -3.88 -8.34
N ALA A 136 -0.38 -3.56 -8.92
CA ALA A 136 -0.06 -3.89 -10.30
C ALA A 136 -0.06 -5.41 -10.53
N GLN A 137 0.64 -6.16 -9.70
CA GLN A 137 0.70 -7.63 -9.76
C GLN A 137 -0.69 -8.28 -9.66
N GLU A 138 -1.50 -7.85 -8.68
CA GLU A 138 -2.86 -8.38 -8.47
C GLU A 138 -3.85 -8.00 -9.57
N SER A 139 -3.57 -6.95 -10.37
CA SER A 139 -4.40 -6.55 -11.52
C SER A 139 -4.22 -7.46 -12.73
N ILE A 140 -3.12 -8.23 -12.75
CA ILE A 140 -2.73 -9.07 -13.87
C ILE A 140 -3.26 -10.49 -13.66
N ALA A 141 -4.21 -10.89 -14.51
CA ALA A 141 -4.83 -12.22 -14.48
C ALA A 141 -4.53 -13.05 -15.76
N HIS A 142 -3.60 -12.59 -16.59
CA HIS A 142 -3.26 -13.23 -17.88
C HIS A 142 -1.78 -13.59 -17.98
N SER A 143 -1.43 -14.48 -18.90
CA SER A 143 -0.09 -15.09 -19.06
C SER A 143 1.00 -14.18 -19.61
N HIS A 144 0.68 -12.93 -19.99
CA HIS A 144 1.64 -11.96 -20.54
C HIS A 144 1.65 -10.67 -19.73
N GLY A 145 1.76 -10.85 -18.40
CA GLY A 145 1.83 -9.74 -17.46
C GLY A 145 3.14 -8.97 -17.61
N ILE A 146 3.05 -7.64 -17.65
CA ILE A 146 4.21 -6.74 -17.69
C ILE A 146 4.01 -5.66 -16.64
N ILE A 147 5.01 -5.47 -15.80
CA ILE A 147 5.08 -4.33 -14.87
C ILE A 147 6.34 -3.54 -15.19
N ARG A 148 6.22 -2.21 -15.31
CA ARG A 148 7.33 -1.28 -15.52
C ARG A 148 7.47 -0.37 -14.31
N PHE A 149 8.68 -0.29 -13.78
CA PHE A 149 9.03 0.58 -12.66
C PHE A 149 10.13 1.54 -13.11
N HIS A 150 9.77 2.80 -13.31
CA HIS A 150 10.64 3.82 -13.89
C HIS A 150 10.76 5.01 -12.94
N ALA A 151 11.94 5.67 -12.92
CA ALA A 151 12.15 6.91 -12.20
C ALA A 151 13.00 7.87 -13.04
N LYS A 152 12.69 9.17 -12.94
CA LYS A 152 13.49 10.23 -13.54
C LYS A 152 13.49 11.49 -12.69
N SER A 153 14.60 12.20 -12.65
CA SER A 153 14.69 13.51 -12.04
C SER A 153 14.41 14.62 -13.06
N THR A 154 13.72 15.66 -12.61
CA THR A 154 13.54 16.93 -13.31
C THR A 154 14.15 18.05 -12.48
N GLU A 155 14.04 19.31 -12.90
CA GLU A 155 14.51 20.47 -12.12
C GLU A 155 13.72 20.71 -10.83
N ARG A 156 12.50 20.20 -10.72
CA ARG A 156 11.56 20.49 -9.61
C ARG A 156 11.20 19.27 -8.76
N TYR A 157 11.18 18.09 -9.34
CA TYR A 157 10.73 16.87 -8.66
C TYR A 157 11.40 15.62 -9.25
N VAL A 158 11.40 14.55 -8.48
CA VAL A 158 11.59 13.19 -9.00
C VAL A 158 10.23 12.64 -9.35
N HIS A 159 10.06 12.23 -10.61
CA HIS A 159 8.89 11.51 -11.11
C HIS A 159 9.19 10.03 -11.08
N ILE A 160 8.33 9.26 -10.42
CA ILE A 160 8.42 7.81 -10.32
C ILE A 160 7.11 7.23 -10.84
N SER A 161 7.17 6.24 -11.72
CA SER A 161 5.99 5.60 -12.27
C SER A 161 6.04 4.08 -12.14
N VAL A 162 4.89 3.49 -11.84
CA VAL A 162 4.67 2.03 -11.91
C VAL A 162 3.51 1.80 -12.85
N SER A 163 3.77 1.08 -13.94
CA SER A 163 2.77 0.76 -14.98
C SER A 163 2.55 -0.74 -15.04
N ASP A 164 1.31 -1.15 -15.21
CA ASP A 164 0.90 -2.54 -15.45
C ASP A 164 0.02 -2.64 -16.71
N ASN A 165 -0.03 -3.82 -17.32
CA ASN A 165 -0.95 -4.16 -18.40
C ASN A 165 -2.14 -5.02 -17.91
N GLY A 166 -2.56 -4.87 -16.65
CA GLY A 166 -3.64 -5.64 -16.03
C GLY A 166 -5.04 -5.20 -16.47
N CYS A 167 -6.04 -5.52 -15.65
CA CYS A 167 -7.44 -5.27 -15.97
C CYS A 167 -7.82 -3.78 -16.08
N GLY A 168 -7.02 -2.87 -15.53
CA GLY A 168 -7.31 -1.43 -15.52
C GLY A 168 -8.54 -1.06 -14.69
N MET A 169 -8.94 0.21 -14.79
CA MET A 169 -10.05 0.79 -14.02
C MET A 169 -10.97 1.64 -14.89
N THR A 170 -12.26 1.62 -14.56
CA THR A 170 -13.25 2.55 -15.11
C THR A 170 -13.04 3.97 -14.54
N SER A 171 -13.63 4.99 -15.18
CA SER A 171 -13.53 6.36 -14.69
C SER A 171 -14.12 6.54 -13.29
N SER A 172 -15.20 5.81 -12.95
CA SER A 172 -15.78 5.82 -11.61
C SER A 172 -14.91 5.18 -10.54
N GLN A 173 -14.20 4.10 -10.88
CA GLN A 173 -13.22 3.46 -10.00
C GLN A 173 -12.01 4.38 -9.78
N LYS A 174 -11.46 4.97 -10.86
CA LYS A 174 -10.35 5.92 -10.77
C LYS A 174 -10.63 7.10 -9.85
N ALA A 175 -11.83 7.67 -9.93
CA ALA A 175 -12.22 8.82 -9.12
C ALA A 175 -12.18 8.53 -7.62
N ARG A 176 -12.35 7.26 -7.23
CA ARG A 176 -12.51 6.85 -5.83
C ARG A 176 -11.40 5.94 -5.30
N VAL A 177 -10.42 5.56 -6.13
CA VAL A 177 -9.43 4.53 -5.79
C VAL A 177 -8.54 4.90 -4.59
N PHE A 178 -8.42 6.20 -4.27
CA PHE A 178 -7.69 6.71 -3.10
C PHE A 178 -8.59 6.97 -1.88
N GLU A 179 -9.92 6.78 -1.98
CA GLU A 179 -10.81 6.87 -0.83
C GLU A 179 -10.59 5.67 0.10
N PRO A 180 -10.49 5.88 1.43
CA PRO A 180 -10.31 4.79 2.38
C PRO A 180 -11.52 3.83 2.34
N PHE A 181 -11.24 2.55 2.56
CA PHE A 181 -12.21 1.44 2.55
C PHE A 181 -12.87 1.15 1.19
N ILE A 182 -12.41 1.78 0.12
CA ILE A 182 -12.87 1.47 -1.24
C ILE A 182 -11.96 0.40 -1.83
N THR A 183 -12.55 -0.74 -2.13
CA THR A 183 -11.88 -1.86 -2.81
C THR A 183 -12.80 -2.48 -3.86
N TYR A 184 -12.21 -2.95 -4.92
CA TYR A 184 -12.87 -3.72 -6.00
C TYR A 184 -12.33 -5.16 -6.08
N LYS A 185 -11.51 -5.52 -5.07
CA LYS A 185 -10.89 -6.84 -4.95
C LYS A 185 -11.54 -7.64 -3.83
N SER A 186 -11.74 -8.92 -4.03
CA SER A 186 -12.14 -9.83 -2.94
C SER A 186 -11.03 -9.90 -1.89
N GLY A 187 -11.38 -9.73 -0.61
CA GLY A 187 -10.41 -9.75 0.50
C GLY A 187 -9.51 -8.51 0.62
N GLY A 188 -9.69 -7.50 -0.23
CA GLY A 188 -8.96 -6.24 -0.09
C GLY A 188 -9.53 -5.36 1.03
N THR A 189 -8.67 -4.68 1.78
CA THR A 189 -9.06 -3.77 2.88
C THR A 189 -9.50 -2.40 2.38
N GLY A 190 -9.11 -2.01 1.15
CA GLY A 190 -9.37 -0.68 0.59
C GLY A 190 -8.56 0.45 1.26
N LEU A 191 -7.57 0.13 2.07
CA LEU A 191 -6.74 1.12 2.77
C LEU A 191 -5.38 1.37 2.10
N GLY A 192 -4.88 0.44 1.31
CA GLY A 192 -3.53 0.50 0.76
C GLY A 192 -3.25 1.77 -0.05
N LEU A 193 -4.09 2.11 -1.03
CA LEU A 193 -3.91 3.32 -1.85
C LEU A 193 -4.20 4.61 -1.09
N ALA A 194 -5.11 4.58 -0.12
CA ALA A 194 -5.35 5.72 0.78
C ALA A 194 -4.11 6.00 1.65
N VAL A 195 -3.46 4.97 2.21
CA VAL A 195 -2.16 5.06 2.92
C VAL A 195 -1.07 5.60 1.99
N THR A 196 -1.00 5.08 0.77
CA THR A 196 -0.04 5.53 -0.25
C THR A 196 -0.16 7.04 -0.49
N ARG A 197 -1.38 7.53 -0.72
CA ARG A 197 -1.65 8.95 -0.94
C ARG A 197 -1.25 9.80 0.27
N GLN A 198 -1.63 9.42 1.48
CA GLN A 198 -1.27 10.15 2.70
C GLN A 198 0.24 10.22 2.92
N ILE A 199 0.98 9.13 2.68
CA ILE A 199 2.44 9.13 2.80
C ILE A 199 3.06 10.09 1.80
N ILE A 200 2.62 10.07 0.53
CA ILE A 200 3.15 10.95 -0.50
C ILE A 200 2.82 12.42 -0.21
N GLU A 201 1.59 12.73 0.20
CA GLU A 201 1.18 14.09 0.60
C GLU A 201 1.97 14.57 1.82
N ALA A 202 2.26 13.71 2.81
CA ALA A 202 3.11 14.05 3.96
C ALA A 202 4.57 14.35 3.57
N HIS A 203 5.06 13.78 2.45
CA HIS A 203 6.35 14.12 1.84
C HIS A 203 6.26 15.33 0.88
N HIS A 204 5.17 16.09 0.92
CA HIS A 204 4.88 17.24 0.03
C HIS A 204 4.81 16.87 -1.45
N GLY A 205 4.64 15.58 -1.76
CA GLY A 205 4.49 15.04 -3.10
C GLY A 205 3.04 14.97 -3.56
N SER A 206 2.85 14.47 -4.78
CA SER A 206 1.53 14.14 -5.32
C SER A 206 1.54 12.77 -5.99
N ILE A 207 0.37 12.16 -6.05
CA ILE A 207 0.14 10.90 -6.75
C ILE A 207 -1.04 11.03 -7.70
N GLU A 208 -0.85 10.55 -8.93
CA GLU A 208 -1.86 10.55 -9.99
C GLU A 208 -1.99 9.15 -10.57
N ILE A 209 -3.11 8.89 -11.26
CA ILE A 209 -3.37 7.61 -11.91
C ILE A 209 -3.94 7.78 -13.31
N GLU A 210 -3.32 7.11 -14.26
CA GLU A 210 -3.85 6.86 -15.59
C GLU A 210 -4.29 5.40 -15.68
N SER A 211 -5.52 5.15 -16.12
CA SER A 211 -6.01 3.78 -16.27
C SER A 211 -7.21 3.73 -17.22
N ALA A 212 -7.32 2.62 -17.94
CA ALA A 212 -8.48 2.30 -18.75
C ALA A 212 -8.77 0.79 -18.68
N PRO A 213 -10.07 0.37 -18.69
CA PRO A 213 -10.44 -1.04 -18.63
C PRO A 213 -9.80 -1.86 -19.75
N GLY A 214 -9.17 -2.99 -19.38
CA GLY A 214 -8.50 -3.90 -20.33
C GLY A 214 -7.17 -3.41 -20.91
N ILE A 215 -6.71 -2.21 -20.49
CA ILE A 215 -5.41 -1.64 -20.94
C ILE A 215 -4.36 -1.76 -19.83
N GLY A 216 -4.77 -1.56 -18.57
CA GLY A 216 -3.90 -1.51 -17.40
C GLY A 216 -3.96 -0.17 -16.67
N SER A 217 -3.00 0.04 -15.76
CA SER A 217 -2.89 1.27 -14.97
C SER A 217 -1.47 1.77 -14.91
N THR A 218 -1.32 3.08 -14.74
CA THR A 218 -0.04 3.72 -14.44
C THR A 218 -0.24 4.66 -13.25
N PHE A 219 0.48 4.40 -12.17
CA PHE A 219 0.59 5.30 -11.04
C PHE A 219 1.79 6.21 -11.23
N HIS A 220 1.58 7.52 -11.09
CA HIS A 220 2.62 8.54 -11.17
C HIS A 220 2.79 9.18 -9.80
N VAL A 221 3.98 9.10 -9.25
CA VAL A 221 4.37 9.73 -7.98
C VAL A 221 5.36 10.83 -8.27
N TYR A 222 5.11 12.01 -7.71
CA TYR A 222 5.98 13.18 -7.83
C TYR A 222 6.46 13.59 -6.44
N ILE A 223 7.78 13.58 -6.23
CA ILE A 223 8.39 14.00 -4.97
C ILE A 223 9.23 15.26 -5.25
N PRO A 224 8.94 16.41 -4.62
CA PRO A 224 9.63 17.66 -4.89
C PRO A 224 11.10 17.59 -4.42
N LEU A 225 12.00 18.24 -5.19
CA LEU A 225 13.43 18.34 -4.84
C LEU A 225 13.67 19.30 -3.68
N HIS A 226 12.86 20.34 -3.59
CA HIS A 226 12.93 21.35 -2.53
C HIS A 226 11.64 21.22 -1.72
N GLN A 227 11.77 20.78 -0.50
CA GLN A 227 10.70 20.82 0.48
C GLN A 227 10.87 22.18 1.18
N ASP A 228 10.05 23.17 0.77
CA ASP A 228 9.98 24.43 1.52
C ASP A 228 9.53 24.09 2.95
N LEU A 229 10.43 24.28 3.90
CA LEU A 229 10.24 24.08 5.34
C LEU A 229 9.33 25.15 5.91
#